data_4f6e3dda2a3bdd258e8aa1f76ba4595a
#
_entry.id   4f6e3dda2a3bdd258e8aa1f76ba4595a
#
_cell.length_a   1.000
_cell.length_b   1.000
_cell.length_c   1.000
_cell.angle_alpha   90.00
_cell.angle_beta   90.00
_cell.angle_gamma   90.00
#
_symmetry.space_group_name_H-M   'P 1'
#
loop_
_entity.id
_entity.type
_entity.pdbx_description
1 polymer ?
#
loop_
_entity_poly.entity_id
_entity_poly.type
_entity_poly.pdbx_seq_one_letter_code
_entity_poly.pdbx_strand_id
1 'polypeptide(L)'
;MPHEKKQVRKGAASKSSTGGNSRVRAVRTPSEASELLNPAPDKPAKGAAGSVQSVDRAISVLESLARRGEAGVTEIADELGVHKSTAFRLLGVLENRGLVGQAKDRGKYYLGAAMLRLAGAAAARLDISQEGGPVCRELADELGETVNIAVLDDDAAVNIMQARGAASVTAQNWLGRRTPLHATSSGKVLLAHLPPTLREGMAARSLARFTPHTIVGTAAIRGELEAVDRRGYAVAVEELEIGLAAVAAPVRSHDGKVIGALSVSGPVYRMTEERLAVVAEHTAAAAAELSRRMGYAC
;
A
#
# COMPACT_ATOMS: atom_id res chain seq x y z
N MET A 1 -44.58 -7.64 -45.44
CA MET A 1 -44.90 -6.82 -46.62
C MET A 1 -44.66 -5.38 -46.22
N PRO A 2 -44.15 -4.51 -47.13
CA PRO A 2 -42.94 -4.68 -47.95
C PRO A 2 -41.94 -3.51 -47.78
N HIS A 3 -40.71 -3.76 -48.18
CA HIS A 3 -39.88 -3.06 -49.18
C HIS A 3 -39.64 -1.54 -48.98
N GLU A 4 -38.40 -1.08 -48.98
CA GLU A 4 -37.74 -0.72 -50.22
C GLU A 4 -36.23 -0.47 -50.09
N LYS A 5 -35.56 -0.90 -51.12
CA LYS A 5 -34.15 -0.74 -51.50
C LYS A 5 -33.88 0.64 -52.10
N LYS A 6 -32.65 0.99 -52.19
CA LYS A 6 -31.88 1.70 -53.26
C LYS A 6 -30.98 2.77 -52.67
N GLN A 7 -29.82 3.10 -53.15
CA GLN A 7 -28.97 2.68 -54.26
C GLN A 7 -27.65 3.45 -54.17
N VAL A 8 -26.60 2.76 -54.45
CA VAL A 8 -25.27 3.09 -55.00
C VAL A 8 -25.18 4.44 -55.75
N ARG A 9 -24.11 5.19 -55.58
CA ARG A 9 -23.44 5.91 -56.67
C ARG A 9 -21.92 6.01 -56.49
N LYS A 10 -21.24 5.50 -57.52
CA LYS A 10 -19.82 5.64 -57.90
C LYS A 10 -19.60 7.01 -58.58
N GLY A 11 -18.36 7.47 -58.58
CA GLY A 11 -17.82 8.48 -59.51
C GLY A 11 -16.50 8.99 -58.96
N ALA A 12 -15.40 8.59 -59.37
CA ALA A 12 -14.60 8.71 -60.56
C ALA A 12 -13.60 9.87 -60.45
N ALA A 13 -12.39 9.46 -60.47
CA ALA A 13 -11.09 9.94 -60.90
C ALA A 13 -10.93 11.33 -61.54
N SER A 14 -9.83 12.01 -61.21
CA SER A 14 -9.09 12.82 -62.17
C SER A 14 -7.61 12.94 -61.79
N LYS A 15 -6.78 12.78 -62.79
CA LYS A 15 -5.31 12.78 -62.84
C LYS A 15 -4.77 14.21 -63.00
N SER A 16 -3.54 14.44 -62.55
CA SER A 16 -2.37 14.99 -63.34
C SER A 16 -1.30 15.46 -62.34
N SER A 17 -0.13 14.94 -62.37
CA SER A 17 1.04 14.97 -63.23
C SER A 17 2.01 16.10 -62.93
N THR A 18 3.28 15.67 -62.83
CA THR A 18 4.59 16.33 -63.08
C THR A 18 5.20 17.03 -61.88
N GLY A 19 6.43 16.77 -61.53
CA GLY A 19 7.65 16.38 -62.14
C GLY A 19 8.81 16.58 -61.19
N GLY A 20 9.68 15.68 -61.18
CA GLY A 20 11.13 15.67 -61.27
C GLY A 20 11.98 16.44 -60.25
N ASN A 21 12.74 15.77 -59.44
CA ASN A 21 14.19 15.70 -59.71
C ASN A 21 14.91 14.81 -58.70
N SER A 22 15.47 13.75 -59.19
CA SER A 22 16.36 12.84 -58.48
C SER A 22 17.73 13.55 -58.24
N ARG A 23 18.15 13.62 -56.98
CA ARG A 23 19.55 13.65 -56.65
C ARG A 23 19.85 12.52 -55.68
N VAL A 24 20.39 11.45 -56.26
CA VAL A 24 21.08 10.37 -55.55
C VAL A 24 22.26 11.00 -54.82
N ARG A 25 22.26 10.95 -53.48
CA ARG A 25 23.38 11.29 -52.64
C ARG A 25 23.99 10.01 -52.08
N ALA A 26 25.28 9.90 -52.35
CA ALA A 26 26.18 8.79 -52.13
C ALA A 26 26.02 8.11 -50.76
N VAL A 27 26.16 6.77 -50.81
CA VAL A 27 26.33 5.86 -49.67
C VAL A 27 27.54 6.28 -48.86
N ARG A 28 27.34 6.69 -47.61
CA ARG A 28 28.40 6.89 -46.63
C ARG A 28 28.77 5.58 -45.96
N THR A 29 30.06 5.38 -45.73
CA THR A 29 30.67 4.17 -45.18
C THR A 29 30.22 3.90 -43.74
N PRO A 30 30.28 2.65 -43.23
CA PRO A 30 29.80 2.26 -41.89
C PRO A 30 30.49 2.90 -40.69
N SER A 31 31.59 3.65 -40.95
CA SER A 31 32.40 4.31 -39.88
C SER A 31 31.80 5.62 -39.36
N GLU A 32 30.95 6.31 -40.14
CA GLU A 32 30.38 7.61 -39.73
C GLU A 32 29.01 7.45 -39.01
N ALA A 33 28.43 6.26 -39.01
CA ALA A 33 27.18 5.99 -38.31
C ALA A 33 27.37 5.68 -36.80
N SER A 34 28.61 5.42 -36.36
CA SER A 34 28.92 5.06 -34.96
C SER A 34 29.11 6.27 -34.04
N GLU A 35 29.38 7.46 -34.60
CA GLU A 35 29.58 8.68 -33.79
C GLU A 35 28.27 9.43 -33.44
N LEU A 36 27.15 9.10 -34.08
CA LEU A 36 25.86 9.77 -33.84
C LEU A 36 24.96 9.05 -32.83
N LEU A 37 25.37 7.89 -32.32
CA LEU A 37 24.56 7.03 -31.41
C LEU A 37 25.03 7.05 -29.95
N ASN A 38 26.07 7.83 -29.62
CA ASN A 38 26.52 7.92 -28.22
C ASN A 38 26.94 9.35 -27.89
N PRO A 39 25.97 10.26 -27.54
CA PRO A 39 26.37 11.54 -26.96
C PRO A 39 27.04 11.25 -25.63
N ALA A 40 28.25 11.76 -25.44
CA ALA A 40 28.95 11.72 -24.16
C ALA A 40 28.04 12.26 -23.06
N PRO A 41 28.04 11.67 -21.85
CA PRO A 41 27.19 12.12 -20.77
C PRO A 41 27.51 13.58 -20.47
N ASP A 42 26.50 14.44 -20.65
CA ASP A 42 26.54 15.85 -20.24
C ASP A 42 26.92 15.90 -18.77
N LYS A 43 28.01 16.61 -18.45
CA LYS A 43 28.39 16.87 -17.06
C LYS A 43 27.23 17.63 -16.40
N PRO A 44 26.67 17.15 -15.29
CA PRO A 44 25.55 17.85 -14.63
C PRO A 44 26.03 19.26 -14.25
N ALA A 45 25.26 20.26 -14.64
CA ALA A 45 25.49 21.64 -14.29
C ALA A 45 25.59 21.75 -12.75
N LYS A 46 26.68 22.35 -12.25
CA LYS A 46 27.00 22.49 -10.81
C LYS A 46 25.88 23.11 -9.95
N GLY A 47 24.88 23.76 -10.55
CA GLY A 47 23.72 24.34 -9.89
C GLY A 47 22.60 23.31 -9.56
N ALA A 48 22.40 22.29 -10.39
CA ALA A 48 21.34 21.32 -10.20
C ALA A 48 21.66 20.31 -9.06
N ALA A 49 22.92 19.89 -8.95
CA ALA A 49 23.35 18.98 -7.87
C ALA A 49 23.23 19.62 -6.47
N GLY A 50 23.50 20.92 -6.34
CA GLY A 50 23.36 21.63 -5.06
C GLY A 50 21.91 21.87 -4.62
N SER A 51 20.97 22.02 -5.57
CA SER A 51 19.56 22.21 -5.26
C SER A 51 18.87 20.88 -4.82
N VAL A 52 19.22 19.77 -5.44
CA VAL A 52 18.73 18.44 -5.05
C VAL A 52 19.24 18.07 -3.65
N GLN A 53 20.51 18.30 -3.35
CA GLN A 53 21.09 18.03 -2.04
C GLN A 53 20.47 18.87 -0.91
N SER A 54 20.08 20.12 -1.17
CA SER A 54 19.41 20.95 -0.16
C SER A 54 17.97 20.51 0.10
N VAL A 55 17.27 19.99 -0.91
CA VAL A 55 15.93 19.39 -0.73
C VAL A 55 16.03 18.10 0.09
N ASP A 56 16.95 17.22 -0.24
CA ASP A 56 17.20 15.98 0.51
C ASP A 56 17.50 16.25 1.98
N ARG A 57 18.41 17.21 2.26
CA ARG A 57 18.70 17.64 3.64
C ARG A 57 17.50 18.24 4.37
N ALA A 58 16.65 19.00 3.66
CA ALA A 58 15.44 19.55 4.27
C ALA A 58 14.44 18.44 4.66
N ILE A 59 14.30 17.41 3.84
CA ILE A 59 13.48 16.23 4.17
C ILE A 59 14.08 15.50 5.39
N SER A 60 15.40 15.27 5.41
CA SER A 60 16.09 14.64 6.55
C SER A 60 15.90 15.41 7.87
N VAL A 61 15.82 16.75 7.83
CA VAL A 61 15.46 17.57 9.01
C VAL A 61 14.06 17.21 9.50
N LEU A 62 13.07 17.14 8.61
CA LEU A 62 11.69 16.82 8.98
C LEU A 62 11.57 15.40 9.57
N GLU A 63 12.25 14.44 8.97
CA GLU A 63 12.31 13.05 9.46
C GLU A 63 12.98 12.94 10.84
N SER A 64 14.07 13.68 11.06
CA SER A 64 14.74 13.75 12.36
C SER A 64 13.80 14.30 13.44
N LEU A 65 13.10 15.40 13.16
CA LEU A 65 12.13 15.99 14.06
C LEU A 65 10.91 15.07 14.30
N ALA A 66 10.49 14.32 13.30
CA ALA A 66 9.41 13.35 13.44
C ALA A 66 9.78 12.23 14.42
N ARG A 67 11.01 11.71 14.36
CA ARG A 67 11.51 10.67 15.26
C ARG A 67 11.75 11.15 16.69
N ARG A 68 12.28 12.38 16.85
CA ARG A 68 12.72 12.91 18.15
C ARG A 68 11.66 13.72 18.90
N GLY A 69 10.61 14.16 18.19
CA GLY A 69 9.65 15.14 18.67
C GLY A 69 10.20 16.57 18.62
N GLU A 70 11.39 16.83 19.19
CA GLU A 70 12.08 18.13 19.15
C GLU A 70 13.61 17.94 19.07
N ALA A 71 14.30 18.89 18.43
CA ALA A 71 15.78 18.91 18.34
C ALA A 71 16.33 20.33 18.20
N GLY A 72 17.53 20.57 18.72
CA GLY A 72 18.30 21.81 18.56
C GLY A 72 19.09 21.83 17.25
N VAL A 73 19.50 23.04 16.82
CA VAL A 73 20.31 23.23 15.57
C VAL A 73 21.58 22.36 15.57
N THR A 74 22.22 22.22 16.73
CA THR A 74 23.47 21.43 16.83
C THR A 74 23.19 19.94 16.61
N GLU A 75 22.15 19.39 17.25
CA GLU A 75 21.77 17.98 17.10
C GLU A 75 21.41 17.65 15.65
N ILE A 76 20.67 18.54 14.99
CA ILE A 76 20.32 18.41 13.57
C ILE A 76 21.56 18.51 12.68
N ALA A 77 22.48 19.46 12.96
CA ALA A 77 23.70 19.64 12.18
C ALA A 77 24.60 18.40 12.25
N ASP A 78 24.76 17.83 13.44
CA ASP A 78 25.57 16.64 13.70
C ASP A 78 24.98 15.42 13.00
N GLU A 79 23.65 15.22 13.09
CA GLU A 79 22.95 14.10 12.44
C GLU A 79 23.03 14.16 10.91
N LEU A 80 22.94 15.37 10.33
CA LEU A 80 23.02 15.57 8.89
C LEU A 80 24.46 15.66 8.35
N GLY A 81 25.47 15.67 9.23
CA GLY A 81 26.86 15.86 8.83
C GLY A 81 27.11 17.21 8.16
N VAL A 82 26.47 18.29 8.64
CA VAL A 82 26.60 19.63 8.05
C VAL A 82 27.03 20.67 9.07
N HIS A 83 27.52 21.84 8.62
CA HIS A 83 27.79 22.98 9.51
C HIS A 83 26.47 23.50 10.13
N LYS A 84 26.52 23.98 11.39
CA LYS A 84 25.40 24.61 12.11
C LYS A 84 24.73 25.73 11.29
N SER A 85 25.49 26.51 10.55
CA SER A 85 24.97 27.57 9.68
C SER A 85 24.10 27.01 8.54
N THR A 86 24.43 25.82 8.03
CA THR A 86 23.63 25.15 7.00
C THR A 86 22.33 24.62 7.60
N ALA A 87 22.41 23.93 8.75
CA ALA A 87 21.20 23.45 9.47
C ALA A 87 20.28 24.61 9.84
N PHE A 88 20.86 25.73 10.35
CA PHE A 88 20.08 26.92 10.70
C PHE A 88 19.35 27.53 9.48
N ARG A 89 20.01 27.61 8.31
CA ARG A 89 19.37 28.08 7.07
C ARG A 89 18.25 27.17 6.61
N LEU A 90 18.43 25.85 6.68
CA LEU A 90 17.37 24.89 6.33
C LEU A 90 16.17 25.03 7.26
N LEU A 91 16.39 25.08 8.58
CA LEU A 91 15.35 25.30 9.58
C LEU A 91 14.60 26.61 9.35
N GLY A 92 15.28 27.71 9.05
CA GLY A 92 14.64 28.99 8.76
C GLY A 92 13.74 28.95 7.52
N VAL A 93 14.14 28.24 6.45
CA VAL A 93 13.29 28.04 5.28
C VAL A 93 12.05 27.21 5.63
N LEU A 94 12.22 26.12 6.39
CA LEU A 94 11.10 25.25 6.81
C LEU A 94 10.16 25.99 7.78
N GLU A 95 10.69 26.81 8.68
CA GLU A 95 9.93 27.63 9.63
C GLU A 95 9.10 28.68 8.89
N ASN A 96 9.66 29.40 7.92
CA ASN A 96 8.94 30.35 7.08
C ASN A 96 7.76 29.72 6.29
N ARG A 97 7.83 28.42 6.05
CA ARG A 97 6.76 27.64 5.42
C ARG A 97 5.80 27.03 6.45
N GLY A 98 6.06 27.20 7.75
CA GLY A 98 5.29 26.61 8.84
C GLY A 98 5.43 25.07 8.95
N LEU A 99 6.40 24.47 8.23
CA LEU A 99 6.71 23.03 8.29
C LEU A 99 7.44 22.67 9.59
N VAL A 100 8.16 23.63 10.16
CA VAL A 100 8.85 23.56 11.44
C VAL A 100 8.44 24.76 12.29
N GLY A 101 8.37 24.59 13.57
CA GLY A 101 8.20 25.65 14.56
C GLY A 101 9.36 25.63 15.56
N GLN A 102 9.63 26.76 16.22
CA GLN A 102 10.63 26.88 17.27
C GLN A 102 9.97 27.04 18.65
N ALA A 103 10.40 26.27 19.62
CA ALA A 103 9.95 26.38 21.01
C ALA A 103 10.54 27.62 21.67
N LYS A 104 9.69 28.42 22.36
CA LYS A 104 10.07 29.72 22.94
C LYS A 104 11.20 29.62 23.99
N ASP A 105 11.26 28.53 24.75
CA ASP A 105 12.08 28.48 25.98
C ASP A 105 13.41 27.71 25.84
N ARG A 106 13.69 27.03 24.71
CA ARG A 106 14.86 26.16 24.61
C ARG A 106 15.61 26.20 23.26
N GLY A 107 15.20 27.04 22.33
CA GLY A 107 15.82 27.12 20.99
C GLY A 107 15.73 25.81 20.19
N LYS A 108 14.85 24.88 20.59
CA LYS A 108 14.59 23.63 19.90
C LYS A 108 13.50 23.81 18.86
N TYR A 109 13.55 23.00 17.81
CA TYR A 109 12.61 22.97 16.71
C TYR A 109 11.74 21.71 16.80
N TYR A 110 10.50 21.82 16.30
CA TYR A 110 9.51 20.74 16.23
C TYR A 110 8.73 20.82 14.93
N LEU A 111 8.01 19.77 14.54
CA LEU A 111 7.19 19.78 13.32
C LEU A 111 6.03 20.76 13.44
N GLY A 112 5.96 21.70 12.50
CA GLY A 112 4.96 22.78 12.48
C GLY A 112 3.59 22.35 11.94
N ALA A 113 2.57 23.19 12.18
CA ALA A 113 1.17 22.92 11.81
C ALA A 113 0.95 22.76 10.28
N ALA A 114 1.85 23.27 9.42
CA ALA A 114 1.76 23.05 7.99
C ALA A 114 1.87 21.56 7.61
N MET A 115 2.55 20.74 8.43
CA MET A 115 2.63 19.29 8.23
C MET A 115 1.25 18.63 8.30
N LEU A 116 0.36 19.09 9.18
CA LEU A 116 -1.01 18.57 9.28
C LEU A 116 -1.81 18.82 7.99
N ARG A 117 -1.61 19.99 7.34
CA ARG A 117 -2.29 20.29 6.08
C ARG A 117 -1.81 19.38 4.94
N LEU A 118 -0.49 19.14 4.87
CA LEU A 118 0.09 18.24 3.87
C LEU A 118 -0.35 16.80 4.12
N ALA A 119 -0.28 16.34 5.36
CA ALA A 119 -0.73 15.01 5.75
C ALA A 119 -2.23 14.82 5.47
N GLY A 120 -3.09 15.79 5.79
CA GLY A 120 -4.52 15.75 5.50
C GLY A 120 -4.82 15.65 4.00
N ALA A 121 -4.09 16.41 3.17
CA ALA A 121 -4.24 16.35 1.72
C ALA A 121 -3.78 15.01 1.13
N ALA A 122 -2.74 14.39 1.70
CA ALA A 122 -2.29 13.07 1.32
C ALA A 122 -3.28 11.99 1.78
N ALA A 123 -3.69 12.03 3.05
CA ALA A 123 -4.62 11.07 3.65
C ALA A 123 -5.98 11.03 2.92
N ALA A 124 -6.47 12.19 2.45
CA ALA A 124 -7.72 12.27 1.69
C ALA A 124 -7.68 11.51 0.33
N ARG A 125 -6.48 11.16 -0.16
CA ARG A 125 -6.29 10.39 -1.40
C ARG A 125 -5.98 8.91 -1.15
N LEU A 126 -5.64 8.54 0.08
CA LEU A 126 -5.32 7.16 0.42
C LEU A 126 -6.62 6.37 0.59
N ASP A 127 -6.86 5.47 -0.35
CA ASP A 127 -7.95 4.50 -0.31
C ASP A 127 -7.34 3.09 -0.25
N ILE A 128 -7.62 2.38 0.82
CA ILE A 128 -7.11 1.03 1.04
C ILE A 128 -7.50 0.06 -0.09
N SER A 129 -8.65 0.29 -0.75
CA SER A 129 -9.08 -0.53 -1.88
C SER A 129 -8.25 -0.24 -3.13
N GLN A 130 -7.91 1.03 -3.39
CA GLN A 130 -7.09 1.43 -4.53
C GLN A 130 -5.65 0.98 -4.37
N GLU A 131 -5.06 1.26 -3.21
CA GLU A 131 -3.67 0.87 -2.90
C GLU A 131 -3.52 -0.64 -2.75
N GLY A 132 -4.53 -1.32 -2.21
CA GLY A 132 -4.54 -2.77 -1.99
C GLY A 132 -4.76 -3.59 -3.25
N GLY A 133 -5.36 -3.02 -4.30
CA GLY A 133 -5.68 -3.75 -5.52
C GLY A 133 -4.49 -4.43 -6.19
N PRO A 134 -3.38 -3.72 -6.45
CA PRO A 134 -2.15 -4.31 -6.99
C PRO A 134 -1.55 -5.39 -6.06
N VAL A 135 -1.44 -5.10 -4.76
CA VAL A 135 -0.87 -6.00 -3.76
C VAL A 135 -1.67 -7.31 -3.67
N CYS A 136 -3.02 -7.21 -3.66
CA CYS A 136 -3.87 -8.40 -3.64
C CYS A 136 -3.71 -9.26 -4.90
N ARG A 137 -3.59 -8.66 -6.08
CA ARG A 137 -3.40 -9.40 -7.33
C ARG A 137 -2.07 -10.12 -7.35
N GLU A 138 -0.98 -9.44 -7.01
CA GLU A 138 0.37 -10.00 -6.96
C GLU A 138 0.42 -11.20 -6.00
N LEU A 139 -0.10 -11.06 -4.79
CA LEU A 139 -0.16 -12.12 -3.80
C LEU A 139 -1.06 -13.29 -4.25
N ALA A 140 -2.19 -13.00 -4.92
CA ALA A 140 -3.09 -14.03 -5.43
C ALA A 140 -2.44 -14.83 -6.57
N ASP A 141 -1.71 -14.17 -7.46
CA ASP A 141 -0.98 -14.80 -8.55
C ASP A 141 0.17 -15.66 -8.02
N GLU A 142 0.90 -15.18 -7.02
CA GLU A 142 2.01 -15.89 -6.38
C GLU A 142 1.56 -17.16 -5.65
N LEU A 143 0.52 -17.06 -4.82
CA LEU A 143 0.04 -18.17 -3.99
C LEU A 143 -0.97 -19.07 -4.68
N GLY A 144 -1.60 -18.59 -5.76
CA GLY A 144 -2.67 -19.26 -6.47
C GLY A 144 -4.04 -19.24 -5.75
N GLU A 145 -4.13 -18.59 -4.59
CA GLU A 145 -5.31 -18.60 -3.71
C GLU A 145 -6.10 -17.27 -3.77
N THR A 146 -7.25 -17.22 -3.10
CA THR A 146 -8.06 -16.01 -3.03
C THR A 146 -7.51 -15.07 -1.97
N VAL A 147 -7.28 -13.80 -2.34
CA VAL A 147 -6.81 -12.73 -1.45
C VAL A 147 -7.92 -11.71 -1.27
N ASN A 148 -8.16 -11.29 -0.02
CA ASN A 148 -9.17 -10.29 0.31
C ASN A 148 -8.58 -9.20 1.21
N ILE A 149 -9.17 -8.00 1.15
CA ILE A 149 -9.02 -6.98 2.18
C ILE A 149 -10.37 -6.81 2.86
N ALA A 150 -10.37 -6.89 4.19
CA ALA A 150 -11.54 -6.64 5.02
C ALA A 150 -11.30 -5.45 5.94
N VAL A 151 -12.37 -4.70 6.19
CA VAL A 151 -12.41 -3.60 7.16
C VAL A 151 -13.43 -3.91 8.25
N LEU A 152 -13.27 -3.25 9.40
CA LEU A 152 -14.26 -3.33 10.47
C LEU A 152 -15.47 -2.46 10.11
N ASP A 153 -16.66 -3.03 10.25
CA ASP A 153 -17.93 -2.34 10.17
C ASP A 153 -18.81 -2.81 11.34
N ASP A 154 -18.92 -1.98 12.36
CA ASP A 154 -19.54 -2.26 13.66
C ASP A 154 -18.96 -3.53 14.33
N ASP A 155 -19.64 -4.65 14.22
CA ASP A 155 -19.31 -5.93 14.86
C ASP A 155 -18.93 -7.03 13.85
N ALA A 156 -18.66 -6.67 12.61
CA ALA A 156 -18.33 -7.59 11.53
C ALA A 156 -17.10 -7.13 10.73
N ALA A 157 -16.44 -8.09 10.11
CA ALA A 157 -15.48 -7.83 9.05
C ALA A 157 -16.20 -7.78 7.70
N VAL A 158 -16.02 -6.69 6.95
CA VAL A 158 -16.59 -6.52 5.60
C VAL A 158 -15.49 -6.57 4.57
N ASN A 159 -15.58 -7.50 3.62
CA ASN A 159 -14.62 -7.60 2.54
C ASN A 159 -14.89 -6.51 1.49
N ILE A 160 -13.93 -5.61 1.32
CA ILE A 160 -14.00 -4.47 0.39
C ILE A 160 -13.22 -4.68 -0.90
N MET A 161 -12.34 -5.68 -0.93
CA MET A 161 -11.50 -6.05 -2.06
C MET A 161 -11.36 -7.56 -2.15
N GLN A 162 -11.34 -8.09 -3.38
CA GLN A 162 -11.04 -9.50 -3.66
C GLN A 162 -10.19 -9.62 -4.93
N ALA A 163 -9.12 -10.41 -4.85
CA ALA A 163 -8.35 -10.91 -5.98
C ALA A 163 -8.35 -12.44 -5.96
N ARG A 164 -8.37 -13.07 -7.13
CA ARG A 164 -8.41 -14.54 -7.25
C ARG A 164 -7.16 -15.03 -7.95
N GLY A 165 -6.48 -15.99 -7.32
CA GLY A 165 -5.39 -16.71 -7.95
C GLY A 165 -5.90 -17.79 -8.91
N ALA A 166 -5.00 -18.31 -9.75
CA ALA A 166 -5.32 -19.27 -10.80
C ALA A 166 -5.84 -20.62 -10.27
N ALA A 167 -5.45 -21.02 -9.05
CA ALA A 167 -5.91 -22.25 -8.40
C ALA A 167 -7.21 -22.09 -7.58
N SER A 168 -7.79 -20.88 -7.58
CA SER A 168 -9.01 -20.60 -6.83
C SER A 168 -10.19 -21.40 -7.39
N VAL A 169 -10.53 -22.49 -6.73
CA VAL A 169 -11.61 -23.42 -7.16
C VAL A 169 -12.98 -22.92 -6.70
N THR A 170 -13.05 -22.08 -5.68
CA THR A 170 -14.30 -21.62 -5.08
C THR A 170 -14.82 -20.39 -5.81
N ALA A 171 -15.98 -20.52 -6.42
CA ALA A 171 -16.72 -19.43 -7.04
C ALA A 171 -17.29 -18.41 -6.03
N GLN A 172 -16.94 -18.54 -4.73
CA GLN A 172 -17.51 -17.72 -3.67
C GLN A 172 -17.00 -16.29 -3.76
N ASN A 173 -17.92 -15.37 -3.95
CA ASN A 173 -17.64 -13.95 -3.92
C ASN A 173 -17.80 -13.45 -2.48
N TRP A 174 -16.69 -13.01 -1.89
CA TRP A 174 -16.68 -12.45 -0.53
C TRP A 174 -16.91 -10.94 -0.52
N LEU A 175 -16.81 -10.27 -1.66
CA LEU A 175 -16.93 -8.82 -1.76
C LEU A 175 -18.29 -8.34 -1.21
N GLY A 176 -18.24 -7.36 -0.31
CA GLY A 176 -19.41 -6.80 0.37
C GLY A 176 -20.05 -7.71 1.45
N ARG A 177 -19.53 -8.92 1.67
CA ARG A 177 -20.06 -9.81 2.72
C ARG A 177 -19.56 -9.41 4.09
N ARG A 178 -20.50 -9.38 5.04
CA ARG A 178 -20.22 -9.24 6.47
C ARG A 178 -19.89 -10.62 7.04
N THR A 179 -18.76 -10.75 7.70
CA THR A 179 -18.31 -12.01 8.31
C THR A 179 -18.04 -11.82 9.80
N PRO A 180 -18.26 -12.85 10.63
CA PRO A 180 -18.09 -12.75 12.08
C PRO A 180 -16.62 -12.53 12.45
N LEU A 181 -16.36 -11.64 13.41
CA LEU A 181 -14.99 -11.31 13.83
C LEU A 181 -14.27 -12.48 14.49
N HIS A 182 -14.96 -13.34 15.23
CA HIS A 182 -14.32 -14.44 15.96
C HIS A 182 -14.07 -15.70 15.13
N ALA A 183 -14.76 -15.88 14.00
CA ALA A 183 -14.69 -17.10 13.21
C ALA A 183 -13.96 -16.95 11.87
N THR A 184 -13.33 -15.80 11.62
CA THR A 184 -12.54 -15.55 10.41
C THR A 184 -11.16 -15.02 10.75
N SER A 185 -10.17 -15.31 9.93
CA SER A 185 -8.80 -14.78 10.12
C SER A 185 -8.76 -13.27 10.08
N SER A 186 -9.42 -12.63 9.08
CA SER A 186 -9.54 -11.16 9.00
C SER A 186 -10.24 -10.58 10.23
N GLY A 187 -11.33 -11.22 10.66
CA GLY A 187 -12.09 -10.80 11.85
C GLY A 187 -11.26 -10.86 13.11
N LYS A 188 -10.51 -11.93 13.32
CA LYS A 188 -9.59 -12.06 14.49
C LYS A 188 -8.52 -11.00 14.51
N VAL A 189 -7.93 -10.67 13.33
CA VAL A 189 -6.96 -9.55 13.22
C VAL A 189 -7.62 -8.24 13.62
N LEU A 190 -8.79 -7.91 13.09
CA LEU A 190 -9.51 -6.69 13.40
C LEU A 190 -9.89 -6.63 14.89
N LEU A 191 -10.40 -7.74 15.44
CA LEU A 191 -10.80 -7.85 16.84
C LEU A 191 -9.63 -7.71 17.80
N ALA A 192 -8.47 -8.33 17.50
CA ALA A 192 -7.26 -8.25 18.31
C ALA A 192 -6.77 -6.80 18.49
N HIS A 193 -6.90 -6.00 17.44
CA HIS A 193 -6.41 -4.62 17.41
C HIS A 193 -7.46 -3.56 17.78
N LEU A 194 -8.63 -3.97 18.27
CA LEU A 194 -9.61 -3.03 18.85
C LEU A 194 -9.10 -2.43 20.16
N PRO A 195 -9.60 -1.24 20.53
CA PRO A 195 -9.38 -0.71 21.88
C PRO A 195 -9.74 -1.75 22.96
N PRO A 196 -8.97 -1.89 24.04
CA PRO A 196 -9.13 -2.97 25.02
C PRO A 196 -10.56 -3.14 25.54
N THR A 197 -11.25 -2.03 25.80
CA THR A 197 -12.66 -2.06 26.28
C THR A 197 -13.63 -2.66 25.27
N LEU A 198 -13.46 -2.34 23.97
CA LEU A 198 -14.30 -2.89 22.90
C LEU A 198 -13.96 -4.36 22.64
N ARG A 199 -12.68 -4.70 22.61
CA ARG A 199 -12.19 -6.08 22.45
C ARG A 199 -12.77 -6.99 23.54
N GLU A 200 -12.66 -6.58 24.80
CA GLU A 200 -13.21 -7.31 25.93
C GLU A 200 -14.74 -7.42 25.87
N GLY A 201 -15.43 -6.34 25.54
CA GLY A 201 -16.88 -6.33 25.37
C GLY A 201 -17.35 -7.30 24.27
N MET A 202 -16.62 -7.39 23.17
CA MET A 202 -16.96 -8.31 22.09
C MET A 202 -16.60 -9.77 22.43
N ALA A 203 -15.46 -10.01 23.06
CA ALA A 203 -15.05 -11.35 23.49
C ALA A 203 -15.96 -11.93 24.57
N ALA A 204 -16.62 -11.09 25.36
CA ALA A 204 -17.57 -11.52 26.42
C ALA A 204 -18.98 -11.83 25.89
N ARG A 205 -19.30 -11.51 24.64
CA ARG A 205 -20.60 -11.81 24.04
C ARG A 205 -20.79 -13.32 23.82
N SER A 206 -22.03 -13.76 23.71
CA SER A 206 -22.33 -15.10 23.21
C SER A 206 -21.95 -15.18 21.73
N LEU A 207 -20.89 -15.95 21.42
CA LEU A 207 -20.39 -16.12 20.07
C LEU A 207 -21.12 -17.26 19.35
N ALA A 208 -21.58 -17.02 18.14
CA ALA A 208 -22.24 -18.01 17.33
C ALA A 208 -21.27 -19.13 16.91
N ARG A 209 -21.70 -20.37 17.00
CA ARG A 209 -20.94 -21.52 16.49
C ARG A 209 -21.40 -21.80 15.05
N PHE A 210 -20.44 -21.72 14.11
CA PHE A 210 -20.68 -22.00 12.68
C PHE A 210 -20.32 -23.44 12.32
N THR A 211 -19.27 -23.96 12.96
CA THR A 211 -18.75 -25.32 12.78
C THR A 211 -18.33 -25.91 14.13
N PRO A 212 -18.00 -27.20 14.21
CA PRO A 212 -17.37 -27.78 15.42
C PRO A 212 -16.04 -27.10 15.80
N HIS A 213 -15.34 -26.49 14.83
CA HIS A 213 -14.02 -25.84 15.01
C HIS A 213 -14.12 -24.38 15.44
N THR A 214 -15.31 -23.76 15.38
CA THR A 214 -15.49 -22.35 15.78
C THR A 214 -15.11 -22.13 17.25
N ILE A 215 -14.23 -21.18 17.51
CA ILE A 215 -13.86 -20.73 18.85
C ILE A 215 -15.00 -19.87 19.43
N VAL A 216 -15.68 -20.36 20.46
CA VAL A 216 -16.86 -19.68 21.06
C VAL A 216 -16.71 -19.37 22.56
N GLY A 217 -15.70 -19.93 23.23
CA GLY A 217 -15.47 -19.68 24.65
C GLY A 217 -14.71 -18.37 24.88
N THR A 218 -15.16 -17.53 25.83
CA THR A 218 -14.51 -16.23 26.16
C THR A 218 -13.02 -16.37 26.46
N ALA A 219 -12.62 -17.36 27.26
CA ALA A 219 -11.20 -17.59 27.58
C ALA A 219 -10.42 -18.05 26.33
N ALA A 220 -11.00 -18.91 25.51
CA ALA A 220 -10.37 -19.41 24.31
C ALA A 220 -10.17 -18.30 23.26
N ILE A 221 -11.18 -17.44 23.04
CA ILE A 221 -11.03 -16.32 22.09
C ILE A 221 -10.01 -15.29 22.59
N ARG A 222 -9.95 -15.00 23.90
CA ARG A 222 -8.92 -14.13 24.47
C ARG A 222 -7.52 -14.67 24.20
N GLY A 223 -7.29 -15.95 24.46
CA GLY A 223 -6.01 -16.61 24.19
C GLY A 223 -5.63 -16.56 22.70
N GLU A 224 -6.60 -16.73 21.81
CA GLU A 224 -6.36 -16.60 20.37
C GLU A 224 -5.99 -15.15 19.98
N LEU A 225 -6.70 -14.15 20.51
CA LEU A 225 -6.38 -12.74 20.23
C LEU A 225 -5.01 -12.33 20.74
N GLU A 226 -4.59 -12.80 21.92
CA GLU A 226 -3.24 -12.61 22.43
C GLU A 226 -2.20 -13.31 21.54
N ALA A 227 -2.52 -14.49 21.00
CA ALA A 227 -1.65 -15.16 20.06
C ALA A 227 -1.51 -14.38 18.75
N VAL A 228 -2.61 -13.78 18.25
CA VAL A 228 -2.58 -12.89 17.07
C VAL A 228 -1.66 -11.69 17.31
N ASP A 229 -1.78 -11.03 18.47
CA ASP A 229 -0.92 -9.89 18.82
C ASP A 229 0.57 -10.28 18.84
N ARG A 230 0.90 -11.46 19.41
CA ARG A 230 2.30 -11.94 19.50
C ARG A 230 2.89 -12.36 18.16
N ARG A 231 2.14 -13.09 17.33
CA ARG A 231 2.65 -13.65 16.06
C ARG A 231 2.47 -12.71 14.87
N GLY A 232 1.64 -11.65 15.02
CA GLY A 232 1.40 -10.64 13.97
C GLY A 232 0.42 -11.07 12.87
N TYR A 233 -0.21 -12.23 12.97
CA TYR A 233 -1.21 -12.72 12.03
C TYR A 233 -2.24 -13.63 12.71
N ALA A 234 -3.38 -13.83 12.07
CA ALA A 234 -4.41 -14.77 12.52
C ALA A 234 -4.59 -15.90 11.52
N VAL A 235 -4.95 -17.08 12.04
CA VAL A 235 -5.32 -18.26 11.24
C VAL A 235 -6.72 -18.68 11.62
N ALA A 236 -7.53 -19.07 10.64
CA ALA A 236 -8.83 -19.72 10.85
C ALA A 236 -8.88 -20.98 9.99
N VAL A 237 -9.02 -22.15 10.60
CA VAL A 237 -9.15 -23.44 9.91
C VAL A 237 -10.52 -24.01 10.20
N GLU A 238 -11.36 -24.07 9.16
CA GLU A 238 -12.72 -24.58 9.25
C GLU A 238 -13.61 -23.92 10.32
N GLU A 239 -13.27 -22.72 10.78
CA GLU A 239 -14.01 -22.05 11.87
C GLU A 239 -15.31 -21.40 11.38
N LEU A 240 -15.33 -20.84 10.17
CA LEU A 240 -16.53 -20.28 9.56
C LEU A 240 -17.28 -21.31 8.72
N GLU A 241 -16.53 -22.11 7.96
CA GLU A 241 -17.07 -23.07 7.00
C GLU A 241 -16.13 -24.28 6.91
N ILE A 242 -16.69 -25.49 6.94
CA ILE A 242 -15.91 -26.72 6.77
C ILE A 242 -15.26 -26.73 5.39
N GLY A 243 -14.02 -27.15 5.33
CA GLY A 243 -13.22 -27.19 4.09
C GLY A 243 -12.51 -25.87 3.75
N LEU A 244 -12.68 -24.80 4.53
CA LEU A 244 -12.05 -23.49 4.31
C LEU A 244 -10.99 -23.20 5.36
N ALA A 245 -9.79 -22.80 4.91
CA ALA A 245 -8.75 -22.24 5.78
C ALA A 245 -8.32 -20.87 5.28
N ALA A 246 -7.93 -20.00 6.21
CA ALA A 246 -7.49 -18.64 5.89
C ALA A 246 -6.45 -18.13 6.87
N VAL A 247 -5.55 -17.29 6.37
CA VAL A 247 -4.58 -16.51 7.14
C VAL A 247 -4.85 -15.03 6.89
N ALA A 248 -4.67 -14.18 7.90
CA ALA A 248 -4.77 -12.73 7.74
C ALA A 248 -3.72 -11.99 8.55
N ALA A 249 -3.28 -10.84 8.04
CA ALA A 249 -2.35 -9.92 8.70
C ALA A 249 -2.90 -8.49 8.72
N PRO A 250 -2.53 -7.67 9.72
CA PRO A 250 -3.04 -6.31 9.88
C PRO A 250 -2.47 -5.34 8.84
N VAL A 251 -3.33 -4.49 8.30
CA VAL A 251 -2.95 -3.33 7.50
C VAL A 251 -3.08 -2.08 8.35
N ARG A 252 -1.98 -1.31 8.46
CA ARG A 252 -1.88 -0.13 9.33
C ARG A 252 -1.89 1.16 8.52
N SER A 253 -2.49 2.20 9.09
CA SER A 253 -2.41 3.57 8.60
C SER A 253 -1.17 4.29 9.13
N HIS A 254 -0.92 5.50 8.66
CA HIS A 254 0.20 6.35 9.04
C HIS A 254 0.35 6.59 10.56
N ASP A 255 -0.73 6.49 11.32
CA ASP A 255 -0.74 6.63 12.79
C ASP A 255 -0.58 5.28 13.53
N GLY A 256 -0.30 4.20 12.80
CA GLY A 256 -0.09 2.86 13.35
C GLY A 256 -1.37 2.09 13.68
N LYS A 257 -2.55 2.69 13.53
CA LYS A 257 -3.82 1.99 13.74
C LYS A 257 -4.08 0.97 12.66
N VAL A 258 -4.64 -0.17 13.04
CA VAL A 258 -5.12 -1.17 12.10
C VAL A 258 -6.42 -0.68 11.45
N ILE A 259 -6.36 -0.46 10.14
CA ILE A 259 -7.48 0.04 9.32
C ILE A 259 -8.13 -1.06 8.48
N GLY A 260 -7.49 -2.23 8.41
CA GLY A 260 -7.97 -3.37 7.65
C GLY A 260 -7.17 -4.62 7.95
N ALA A 261 -7.59 -5.72 7.36
CA ALA A 261 -6.89 -7.00 7.38
C ALA A 261 -6.78 -7.53 5.95
N LEU A 262 -5.57 -7.84 5.51
CA LEU A 262 -5.29 -8.55 4.27
C LEU A 262 -5.29 -10.04 4.58
N SER A 263 -6.04 -10.83 3.82
CA SER A 263 -6.19 -12.26 4.07
C SER A 263 -6.04 -13.09 2.81
N VAL A 264 -5.49 -14.29 2.97
CA VAL A 264 -5.42 -15.34 1.96
C VAL A 264 -6.28 -16.50 2.42
N SER A 265 -7.17 -16.98 1.55
CA SER A 265 -8.10 -18.08 1.84
C SER A 265 -8.08 -19.13 0.73
N GLY A 266 -8.16 -20.38 1.13
CA GLY A 266 -8.17 -21.52 0.23
C GLY A 266 -8.78 -22.77 0.90
N PRO A 267 -8.97 -23.85 0.14
CA PRO A 267 -9.49 -25.10 0.68
C PRO A 267 -8.44 -25.79 1.58
N VAL A 268 -8.89 -26.39 2.69
CA VAL A 268 -8.01 -27.02 3.69
C VAL A 268 -7.05 -28.07 3.10
N TYR A 269 -7.46 -28.80 2.04
CA TYR A 269 -6.58 -29.81 1.41
C TYR A 269 -5.37 -29.20 0.70
N ARG A 270 -5.36 -27.89 0.40
CA ARG A 270 -4.19 -27.15 -0.10
C ARG A 270 -3.52 -26.32 0.98
N MET A 271 -4.27 -25.94 2.02
CA MET A 271 -3.80 -25.10 3.13
C MET A 271 -3.38 -26.00 4.31
N THR A 272 -2.45 -26.95 4.05
CA THR A 272 -1.84 -27.80 5.11
C THR A 272 -1.11 -26.95 6.15
N GLU A 273 -0.75 -27.50 7.29
CA GLU A 273 -0.06 -26.78 8.37
C GLU A 273 1.24 -26.13 7.87
N GLU A 274 2.05 -26.89 7.08
CA GLU A 274 3.29 -26.38 6.48
C GLU A 274 3.00 -25.26 5.47
N ARG A 275 1.95 -25.40 4.66
CA ARG A 275 1.55 -24.39 3.69
C ARG A 275 1.01 -23.13 4.38
N LEU A 276 0.26 -23.29 5.47
CA LEU A 276 -0.24 -22.14 6.26
C LEU A 276 0.90 -21.29 6.81
N ALA A 277 2.02 -21.88 7.23
CA ALA A 277 3.19 -21.14 7.70
C ALA A 277 3.79 -20.28 6.56
N VAL A 278 3.97 -20.83 5.36
CA VAL A 278 4.46 -20.10 4.19
C VAL A 278 3.48 -18.98 3.79
N VAL A 279 2.18 -19.31 3.72
CA VAL A 279 1.13 -18.32 3.40
C VAL A 279 1.10 -17.19 4.43
N ALA A 280 1.35 -17.48 5.72
CA ALA A 280 1.39 -16.47 6.76
C ALA A 280 2.55 -15.47 6.56
N GLU A 281 3.73 -15.94 6.20
CA GLU A 281 4.89 -15.09 5.89
C GLU A 281 4.59 -14.15 4.71
N HIS A 282 4.10 -14.69 3.59
CA HIS A 282 3.75 -13.92 2.41
C HIS A 282 2.61 -12.93 2.69
N THR A 283 1.58 -13.35 3.45
CA THR A 283 0.47 -12.49 3.84
C THR A 283 0.95 -11.33 4.73
N ALA A 284 1.82 -11.59 5.69
CA ALA A 284 2.39 -10.57 6.57
C ALA A 284 3.26 -9.58 5.79
N ALA A 285 4.08 -10.06 4.85
CA ALA A 285 4.92 -9.22 3.99
C ALA A 285 4.05 -8.31 3.09
N ALA A 286 3.02 -8.87 2.46
CA ALA A 286 2.09 -8.10 1.62
C ALA A 286 1.29 -7.07 2.43
N ALA A 287 0.84 -7.42 3.65
CA ALA A 287 0.16 -6.50 4.55
C ALA A 287 1.08 -5.36 5.02
N ALA A 288 2.36 -5.64 5.26
CA ALA A 288 3.38 -4.64 5.57
C ALA A 288 3.62 -3.69 4.38
N GLU A 289 3.70 -4.23 3.15
CA GLU A 289 3.81 -3.41 1.94
C GLU A 289 2.59 -2.50 1.77
N LEU A 290 1.38 -3.04 1.91
CA LEU A 290 0.17 -2.22 1.84
C LEU A 290 0.16 -1.16 2.94
N SER A 291 0.60 -1.50 4.16
CA SER A 291 0.72 -0.54 5.26
C SER A 291 1.69 0.61 4.92
N ARG A 292 2.83 0.33 4.27
CA ARG A 292 3.75 1.37 3.78
C ARG A 292 3.07 2.29 2.76
N ARG A 293 2.30 1.74 1.83
CA ARG A 293 1.50 2.53 0.87
C ARG A 293 0.45 3.38 1.57
N MET A 294 -0.09 2.91 2.71
CA MET A 294 -1.00 3.67 3.58
C MET A 294 -0.27 4.67 4.50
N GLY A 295 1.03 4.88 4.31
CA GLY A 295 1.83 5.86 5.05
C GLY A 295 2.39 5.36 6.39
N TYR A 296 2.30 4.08 6.69
CA TYR A 296 2.88 3.50 7.91
C TYR A 296 4.41 3.37 7.75
N ALA A 297 5.16 4.05 8.61
CA ALA A 297 6.61 3.91 8.72
C ALA A 297 6.92 2.90 9.83
N CYS A 298 7.61 1.80 9.47
CA CYS A 298 8.12 0.82 10.43
C CYS A 298 9.32 1.37 11.20
#